data_aaf3fbb6db0185494b0edc18c888527e
#
_entry.id   aaf3fbb6db0185494b0edc18c888527e
#
_cell.length_a   1.000
_cell.length_b   1.000
_cell.length_c   1.000
_cell.angle_alpha   90.00
_cell.angle_beta   90.00
_cell.angle_gamma   90.00
#
_symmetry.space_group_name_H-M   'P 1'
#
loop_
_entity.id
_entity.type
_entity.pdbx_description
1 polymer ?
#
loop_
_entity_poly.entity_id
_entity_poly.type
_entity_poly.pdbx_seq_one_letter_code
_entity_poly.pdbx_strand_id
1 'polypeptide(L)'
;MIQRLLTTVIFFFFIHSVQAQSDTLTVDSLMIRQKSPYLGMIKPGQKYIALDIMGGLGGFRRYRYFPNEEIKFRYKGKKYREPVYGVTDSTLILILEDPNTFLPETVHFRLDRIEKVYVNRHIPFITEGSYLFPIAGMLFFVADVVNVSRQEKQLAADPRALKAPAVMIALGAICYKVSFPRYKINKNHRLKVLETY
;
A
#
# COMPACT_ATOMS: atom_id res chain seq x y z
N MET A 1 -34.19 -27.50 12.48
CA MET A 1 -32.93 -27.79 13.18
C MET A 1 -31.79 -26.89 12.64
N ILE A 2 -31.60 -26.76 11.36
CA ILE A 2 -30.54 -25.94 10.71
C ILE A 2 -30.64 -24.45 11.08
N GLN A 3 -31.86 -23.89 11.15
CA GLN A 3 -32.08 -22.48 11.46
C GLN A 3 -31.66 -22.09 12.89
N ARG A 4 -31.81 -23.01 13.86
CA ARG A 4 -31.34 -22.80 15.26
C ARG A 4 -29.83 -22.88 15.37
N LEU A 5 -29.19 -23.70 14.55
CA LEU A 5 -27.74 -23.82 14.50
C LEU A 5 -27.09 -22.55 13.92
N LEU A 6 -27.72 -21.99 12.86
CA LEU A 6 -27.26 -20.76 12.22
C LEU A 6 -27.33 -19.55 13.18
N THR A 7 -28.44 -19.41 13.93
CA THR A 7 -28.58 -18.34 14.93
C THR A 7 -27.58 -18.47 16.07
N THR A 8 -27.27 -19.68 16.50
CA THR A 8 -26.26 -19.90 17.57
C THR A 8 -24.86 -19.54 17.12
N VAL A 9 -24.50 -19.88 15.87
CA VAL A 9 -23.20 -19.55 15.29
C VAL A 9 -23.04 -18.02 15.10
N ILE A 10 -24.08 -17.33 14.63
CA ILE A 10 -24.08 -15.87 14.51
C ILE A 10 -23.94 -15.20 15.89
N PHE A 11 -24.61 -15.72 16.91
CA PHE A 11 -24.52 -15.18 18.27
C PHE A 11 -23.13 -15.37 18.90
N PHE A 12 -22.47 -16.50 18.62
CA PHE A 12 -21.09 -16.75 19.06
C PHE A 12 -20.07 -15.79 18.38
N PHE A 13 -20.28 -15.43 17.12
CA PHE A 13 -19.43 -14.44 16.45
C PHE A 13 -19.59 -13.03 17.04
N PHE A 14 -20.76 -12.66 17.53
CA PHE A 14 -20.98 -11.35 18.14
C PHE A 14 -20.41 -11.23 19.56
N ILE A 15 -20.29 -12.31 20.32
CA ILE A 15 -19.76 -12.27 21.71
C ILE A 15 -18.24 -12.08 21.74
N HIS A 16 -17.51 -12.53 20.72
CA HIS A 16 -16.05 -12.34 20.64
C HIS A 16 -15.61 -10.93 20.22
N SER A 17 -16.54 -10.05 19.84
CA SER A 17 -16.21 -8.68 19.41
C SER A 17 -16.17 -7.64 20.53
N VAL A 18 -16.46 -8.00 21.77
CA VAL A 18 -16.51 -7.05 22.89
C VAL A 18 -15.49 -7.43 23.96
N GLN A 19 -14.22 -7.40 23.60
CA GLN A 19 -13.15 -7.15 24.55
C GLN A 19 -12.58 -5.75 24.27
N ALA A 20 -13.31 -4.74 24.72
CA ALA A 20 -12.78 -3.39 24.84
C ALA A 20 -11.78 -3.40 25.99
N GLN A 21 -10.50 -3.55 25.65
CA GLN A 21 -9.43 -3.26 26.60
C GLN A 21 -9.45 -1.74 26.86
N SER A 22 -9.83 -1.37 28.07
CA SER A 22 -9.68 -0.01 28.58
C SER A 22 -8.22 0.26 28.95
N ASP A 23 -7.34 0.34 27.94
CA ASP A 23 -6.04 0.94 28.12
C ASP A 23 -6.21 2.45 28.13
N THR A 24 -5.86 3.08 29.25
CA THR A 24 -5.87 4.53 29.48
C THR A 24 -4.80 5.29 28.66
N LEU A 25 -4.46 4.79 27.49
CA LEU A 25 -3.60 5.49 26.53
C LEU A 25 -4.40 6.61 25.86
N THR A 26 -3.86 7.81 25.88
CA THR A 26 -4.45 8.96 25.19
C THR A 26 -4.72 8.60 23.73
N VAL A 27 -5.85 9.05 23.17
CA VAL A 27 -6.27 8.77 21.79
C VAL A 27 -5.14 9.05 20.78
N ASP A 28 -4.32 10.06 21.04
CA ASP A 28 -3.14 10.38 20.23
C ASP A 28 -2.06 9.31 20.28
N SER A 29 -1.78 8.72 21.44
CA SER A 29 -0.80 7.64 21.57
C SER A 29 -1.25 6.34 20.93
N LEU A 30 -2.56 6.07 20.91
CA LEU A 30 -3.15 4.93 20.20
C LEU A 30 -3.12 5.12 18.68
N MET A 31 -3.42 6.33 18.19
CA MET A 31 -3.31 6.64 16.75
C MET A 31 -1.86 6.57 16.25
N ILE A 32 -0.92 7.00 17.07
CA ILE A 32 0.52 6.94 16.79
C ILE A 32 0.97 5.47 16.72
N ARG A 33 0.55 4.63 17.67
CA ARG A 33 0.95 3.23 17.74
C ARG A 33 0.34 2.36 16.63
N GLN A 34 -0.87 2.68 16.16
CA GLN A 34 -1.53 1.98 15.06
C GLN A 34 -0.99 2.35 13.68
N LYS A 35 -0.51 3.58 13.47
CA LYS A 35 -0.09 4.05 12.16
C LYS A 35 1.37 3.76 11.81
N SER A 36 2.26 3.83 12.76
CA SER A 36 3.67 3.49 12.55
C SER A 36 4.39 3.33 13.89
N PRO A 37 5.11 2.21 14.13
CA PRO A 37 5.90 2.03 15.34
C PRO A 37 7.01 3.08 15.50
N TYR A 38 7.36 3.80 14.44
CA TYR A 38 8.39 4.83 14.42
C TYR A 38 7.88 6.20 14.90
N LEU A 39 6.56 6.42 14.93
CA LEU A 39 6.00 7.71 15.37
C LEU A 39 6.28 8.01 16.85
N GLY A 40 6.46 6.97 17.68
CA GLY A 40 6.87 7.14 19.09
C GLY A 40 8.33 7.58 19.28
N MET A 41 9.14 7.58 18.22
CA MET A 41 10.56 7.98 18.24
C MET A 41 10.78 9.39 17.68
N ILE A 42 9.73 10.09 17.31
CA ILE A 42 9.82 11.44 16.72
C ILE A 42 10.17 12.44 17.82
N LYS A 43 11.24 13.18 17.57
CA LYS A 43 11.69 14.27 18.47
C LYS A 43 11.08 15.60 18.01
N PRO A 44 10.77 16.53 18.93
CA PRO A 44 10.43 17.91 18.57
C PRO A 44 11.54 18.53 17.72
N GLY A 45 11.18 19.31 16.70
CA GLY A 45 12.14 19.92 15.77
C GLY A 45 12.72 18.96 14.72
N GLN A 46 12.26 17.72 14.65
CA GLN A 46 12.73 16.76 13.66
C GLN A 46 12.10 17.04 12.28
N LYS A 47 12.95 17.13 11.25
CA LYS A 47 12.50 17.32 9.87
C LYS A 47 11.97 16.04 9.26
N TYR A 48 10.88 16.15 8.52
CA TYR A 48 10.27 15.04 7.77
C TYR A 48 9.81 15.49 6.38
N ILE A 49 9.62 14.53 5.47
CA ILE A 49 9.11 14.82 4.14
C ILE A 49 7.60 14.69 4.14
N ALA A 50 6.92 15.70 3.62
CA ALA A 50 5.50 15.70 3.34
C ALA A 50 5.25 15.69 1.84
N LEU A 51 4.46 14.71 1.36
CA LEU A 51 3.91 14.70 0.01
C LEU A 51 2.49 15.26 0.06
N ASP A 52 2.33 16.48 -0.40
CA ASP A 52 1.05 17.16 -0.52
C ASP A 52 0.40 16.83 -1.86
N ILE A 53 -0.83 16.33 -1.83
CA ILE A 53 -1.60 15.93 -2.99
C ILE A 53 -2.89 16.72 -3.02
N MET A 54 -3.09 17.49 -4.08
CA MET A 54 -4.37 18.13 -4.40
C MET A 54 -5.14 17.24 -5.36
N GLY A 55 -6.28 16.71 -4.91
CA GLY A 55 -7.20 15.94 -5.76
C GLY A 55 -8.00 16.83 -6.69
N GLY A 56 -8.43 16.29 -7.85
CA GLY A 56 -9.20 17.02 -8.85
C GLY A 56 -10.57 17.54 -8.39
N LEU A 57 -11.12 16.99 -7.29
CA LEU A 57 -12.36 17.44 -6.65
C LEU A 57 -12.11 18.30 -5.39
N GLY A 58 -10.95 18.97 -5.30
CA GLY A 58 -10.62 19.88 -4.19
C GLY A 58 -10.18 19.17 -2.90
N GLY A 59 -10.08 17.85 -2.89
CA GLY A 59 -9.59 17.13 -1.73
C GLY A 59 -8.08 17.29 -1.53
N PHE A 60 -7.65 17.64 -0.31
CA PHE A 60 -6.25 17.70 0.08
C PHE A 60 -5.88 16.43 0.85
N ARG A 61 -4.72 15.83 0.50
CA ARG A 61 -4.12 14.73 1.23
C ARG A 61 -2.65 14.98 1.46
N ARG A 62 -2.16 14.62 2.65
CA ARG A 62 -0.75 14.69 3.00
C ARG A 62 -0.27 13.33 3.46
N TYR A 63 0.77 12.82 2.80
CA TYR A 63 1.55 11.68 3.26
C TYR A 63 2.82 12.20 3.91
N ARG A 64 3.15 11.66 5.07
CA ARG A 64 4.32 12.04 5.85
C ARG A 64 5.29 10.88 5.84
N TYR A 65 6.57 11.18 5.66
CA TYR A 65 7.66 10.21 5.71
C TYR A 65 8.67 10.70 6.74
N PHE A 66 8.70 10.02 7.87
CA PHE A 66 9.62 10.29 8.96
C PHE A 66 10.93 9.53 8.77
N PRO A 67 12.03 9.92 9.44
CA PRO A 67 13.24 9.11 9.52
C PRO A 67 12.90 7.67 9.94
N ASN A 68 13.59 6.71 9.34
CA ASN A 68 13.38 5.27 9.42
C ASN A 68 12.12 4.72 8.72
N GLU A 69 11.23 5.56 8.16
CA GLU A 69 10.14 5.07 7.32
C GLU A 69 10.60 4.83 5.89
N GLU A 70 10.11 3.75 5.29
CA GLU A 70 10.40 3.41 3.90
C GLU A 70 9.75 4.40 2.94
N ILE A 71 10.55 5.00 2.07
CA ILE A 71 10.06 5.83 0.96
C ILE A 71 10.42 5.18 -0.38
N LYS A 72 9.45 5.15 -1.28
CA LYS A 72 9.66 4.64 -2.64
C LYS A 72 9.45 5.76 -3.64
N PHE A 73 10.47 6.07 -4.42
CA PHE A 73 10.42 7.16 -5.40
C PHE A 73 11.24 6.86 -6.66
N ARG A 74 11.08 7.70 -7.66
CA ARG A 74 11.90 7.69 -8.87
C ARG A 74 12.72 8.96 -8.94
N TYR A 75 14.02 8.80 -9.19
CA TYR A 75 15.00 9.87 -9.34
C TYR A 75 15.90 9.58 -10.53
N LYS A 76 16.03 10.50 -11.49
CA LYS A 76 16.82 10.31 -12.73
C LYS A 76 16.51 8.97 -13.43
N GLY A 77 15.22 8.61 -13.54
CA GLY A 77 14.79 7.38 -14.19
C GLY A 77 14.93 6.10 -13.35
N LYS A 78 15.76 6.07 -12.30
CA LYS A 78 15.93 4.92 -11.38
C LYS A 78 14.91 4.94 -10.26
N LYS A 79 14.48 3.76 -9.81
CA LYS A 79 13.60 3.60 -8.65
C LYS A 79 14.44 3.28 -7.42
N TYR A 80 14.11 3.94 -6.32
CA TYR A 80 14.70 3.73 -5.01
C TYR A 80 13.59 3.32 -4.04
N ARG A 81 13.92 2.45 -3.10
CA ARG A 81 13.00 1.97 -2.07
C ARG A 81 13.83 1.67 -0.82
N GLU A 82 13.98 2.68 0.02
CA GLU A 82 14.85 2.61 1.18
C GLU A 82 14.25 3.38 2.36
N PRO A 83 14.63 3.07 3.59
CA PRO A 83 14.28 3.87 4.74
C PRO A 83 14.93 5.26 4.65
N VAL A 84 14.19 6.27 5.07
CA VAL A 84 14.68 7.63 5.19
C VAL A 84 15.71 7.69 6.33
N TYR A 85 16.96 7.97 6.02
CA TYR A 85 17.99 8.17 7.04
C TYR A 85 17.89 9.56 7.68
N GLY A 86 17.69 10.59 6.87
CA GLY A 86 17.55 11.95 7.32
C GLY A 86 16.94 12.87 6.26
N VAL A 87 16.58 14.07 6.69
CA VAL A 87 15.98 15.10 5.84
C VAL A 87 16.63 16.44 6.15
N THR A 88 17.09 17.14 5.11
CA THR A 88 17.50 18.54 5.18
C THR A 88 16.46 19.42 4.50
N ASP A 89 16.67 20.73 4.46
CA ASP A 89 15.69 21.69 3.89
C ASP A 89 15.31 21.40 2.42
N SER A 90 16.22 20.78 1.65
CA SER A 90 16.02 20.54 0.22
C SER A 90 16.40 19.14 -0.24
N THR A 91 16.93 18.29 0.65
CA THR A 91 17.41 16.97 0.29
C THR A 91 16.88 15.88 1.21
N LEU A 92 16.65 14.73 0.61
CA LEU A 92 16.39 13.45 1.26
C LEU A 92 17.71 12.69 1.35
N ILE A 93 18.02 12.17 2.51
CA ILE A 93 19.23 11.40 2.76
C ILE A 93 18.85 9.94 2.94
N LEU A 94 19.47 9.07 2.15
CA LEU A 94 19.33 7.62 2.26
C LEU A 94 20.69 6.98 2.43
N ILE A 95 20.72 5.79 3.02
CA ILE A 95 21.89 4.91 3.01
C ILE A 95 21.68 3.87 1.93
N LEU A 96 22.57 3.83 0.97
CA LEU A 96 22.56 2.84 -0.12
C LEU A 96 23.82 1.99 -0.03
N GLU A 97 23.72 0.73 -0.45
CA GLU A 97 24.91 -0.10 -0.64
C GLU A 97 25.55 0.25 -1.99
N ASP A 98 26.82 0.60 -1.97
CA ASP A 98 27.60 0.75 -3.21
C ASP A 98 27.74 -0.62 -3.90
N PRO A 99 27.29 -0.79 -5.16
CA PRO A 99 27.34 -2.06 -5.86
C PRO A 99 28.77 -2.58 -6.10
N ASN A 100 29.80 -1.74 -5.96
CA ASN A 100 31.19 -2.13 -6.18
C ASN A 100 31.90 -2.55 -4.87
N THR A 101 31.62 -1.85 -3.78
CA THR A 101 32.32 -2.05 -2.50
C THR A 101 31.48 -2.77 -1.45
N PHE A 102 30.15 -2.90 -1.68
CA PHE A 102 29.18 -3.42 -0.72
C PHE A 102 29.19 -2.67 0.64
N LEU A 103 29.75 -1.47 0.66
CA LEU A 103 29.76 -0.63 1.85
C LEU A 103 28.55 0.33 1.82
N PRO A 104 27.99 0.64 3.00
CA PRO A 104 26.91 1.62 3.10
C PRO A 104 27.41 3.02 2.78
N GLU A 105 26.82 3.66 1.79
CA GLU A 105 27.12 5.04 1.40
C GLU A 105 25.92 5.94 1.64
N THR A 106 26.18 7.12 2.19
CA THR A 106 25.14 8.13 2.40
C THR A 106 24.94 8.95 1.13
N VAL A 107 23.76 8.82 0.52
CA VAL A 107 23.42 9.48 -0.73
C VAL A 107 22.36 10.56 -0.51
N HIS A 108 22.61 11.75 -1.06
CA HIS A 108 21.74 12.91 -0.98
C HIS A 108 20.90 13.08 -2.24
N PHE A 109 19.57 13.04 -2.11
CA PHE A 109 18.62 13.21 -3.20
C PHE A 109 17.93 14.57 -3.09
N ARG A 110 18.10 15.43 -4.07
CA ARG A 110 17.39 16.72 -4.13
C ARG A 110 15.92 16.49 -4.38
N LEU A 111 15.04 17.10 -3.55
CA LEU A 111 13.59 16.92 -3.62
C LEU A 111 12.98 17.47 -4.92
N ASP A 112 13.55 18.53 -5.48
CA ASP A 112 13.11 19.15 -6.73
C ASP A 112 13.31 18.26 -7.97
N ARG A 113 14.24 17.27 -7.89
CA ARG A 113 14.55 16.33 -8.95
C ARG A 113 13.85 14.98 -8.82
N ILE A 114 13.04 14.80 -7.79
CA ILE A 114 12.23 13.59 -7.63
C ILE A 114 11.07 13.66 -8.65
N GLU A 115 10.99 12.67 -9.53
CA GLU A 115 10.02 12.61 -10.60
C GLU A 115 8.66 12.10 -10.14
N LYS A 116 8.67 11.03 -9.32
CA LYS A 116 7.48 10.33 -8.85
C LYS A 116 7.69 9.76 -7.47
N VAL A 117 6.62 9.77 -6.65
CA VAL A 117 6.56 9.05 -5.38
C VAL A 117 5.51 7.96 -5.50
N TYR A 118 5.85 6.78 -5.00
CA TYR A 118 4.98 5.61 -4.94
C TYR A 118 4.49 5.46 -3.51
N VAL A 119 3.20 5.55 -3.33
CA VAL A 119 2.59 5.41 -2.01
C VAL A 119 2.02 4.00 -1.88
N ASN A 120 2.33 3.35 -0.77
CA ASN A 120 1.69 2.09 -0.38
C ASN A 120 0.55 2.44 0.56
N ARG A 121 -0.69 2.25 0.10
CA ARG A 121 -1.88 2.50 0.88
C ARG A 121 -2.56 1.18 1.17
N HIS A 122 -2.35 0.67 2.39
CA HIS A 122 -3.11 -0.50 2.83
C HIS A 122 -4.57 -0.10 3.06
N ILE A 123 -5.47 -0.63 2.25
CA ILE A 123 -6.92 -0.51 2.40
C ILE A 123 -7.43 -1.93 2.55
N PRO A 124 -7.97 -2.29 3.73
CA PRO A 124 -8.50 -3.64 3.95
C PRO A 124 -9.45 -4.06 2.82
N PHE A 125 -9.45 -5.33 2.46
CA PHE A 125 -10.17 -5.95 1.35
C PHE A 125 -9.76 -5.50 -0.07
N ILE A 126 -9.43 -4.21 -0.28
CA ILE A 126 -9.01 -3.72 -1.60
C ILE A 126 -7.56 -4.13 -1.87
N THR A 127 -6.69 -4.02 -0.87
CA THR A 127 -5.28 -4.41 -1.04
C THR A 127 -5.16 -5.91 -1.23
N GLU A 128 -5.87 -6.69 -0.44
CA GLU A 128 -5.95 -8.15 -0.58
C GLU A 128 -6.59 -8.55 -1.92
N GLY A 129 -7.67 -7.86 -2.33
CA GLY A 129 -8.33 -8.08 -3.61
C GLY A 129 -7.43 -7.84 -4.82
N SER A 130 -6.40 -7.00 -4.68
CA SER A 130 -5.42 -6.77 -5.75
C SER A 130 -4.60 -8.01 -6.11
N TYR A 131 -4.47 -8.96 -5.21
CA TYR A 131 -3.78 -10.24 -5.41
C TYR A 131 -4.76 -11.40 -5.55
N LEU A 132 -5.79 -11.44 -4.70
CA LEU A 132 -6.73 -12.57 -4.65
C LEU A 132 -7.60 -12.65 -5.91
N PHE A 133 -8.09 -11.54 -6.42
CA PHE A 133 -8.92 -11.57 -7.63
C PHE A 133 -8.18 -12.08 -8.87
N PRO A 134 -6.95 -11.64 -9.20
CA PRO A 134 -6.21 -12.21 -10.33
C PRO A 134 -5.89 -13.69 -10.14
N ILE A 135 -5.51 -14.12 -8.93
CA ILE A 135 -5.23 -15.52 -8.62
C ILE A 135 -6.50 -16.37 -8.81
N ALA A 136 -7.62 -15.94 -8.24
CA ALA A 136 -8.89 -16.63 -8.41
C ALA A 136 -9.30 -16.70 -9.88
N GLY A 137 -9.17 -15.58 -10.62
CA GLY A 137 -9.45 -15.56 -12.06
C GLY A 137 -8.59 -16.55 -12.86
N MET A 138 -7.31 -16.66 -12.55
CA MET A 138 -6.42 -17.66 -13.15
C MET A 138 -6.83 -19.10 -12.81
N LEU A 139 -7.18 -19.36 -11.55
CA LEU A 139 -7.63 -20.70 -11.14
C LEU A 139 -8.93 -21.11 -11.84
N PHE A 140 -9.89 -20.20 -11.96
CA PHE A 140 -11.11 -20.44 -12.73
C PHE A 140 -10.81 -20.73 -14.20
N PHE A 141 -9.93 -19.95 -14.80
CA PHE A 141 -9.52 -20.18 -16.19
C PHE A 141 -8.89 -21.56 -16.39
N VAL A 142 -7.95 -21.95 -15.53
CA VAL A 142 -7.31 -23.27 -15.62
C VAL A 142 -8.31 -24.39 -15.42
N ALA A 143 -9.21 -24.25 -14.44
CA ALA A 143 -10.26 -25.26 -14.20
C ALA A 143 -11.19 -25.43 -15.40
N ASP A 144 -11.57 -24.32 -16.05
CA ASP A 144 -12.39 -24.36 -17.25
C ASP A 144 -11.69 -25.07 -18.41
N VAL A 145 -10.44 -24.66 -18.72
CA VAL A 145 -9.64 -25.28 -19.77
C VAL A 145 -9.49 -26.78 -19.55
N VAL A 146 -9.22 -27.22 -18.31
CA VAL A 146 -9.08 -28.65 -17.97
C VAL A 146 -10.41 -29.38 -18.16
N ASN A 147 -11.52 -28.76 -17.74
CA ASN A 147 -12.85 -29.40 -17.85
C ASN A 147 -13.27 -29.56 -19.30
N VAL A 148 -13.16 -28.50 -20.10
CA VAL A 148 -13.53 -28.51 -21.53
C VAL A 148 -12.61 -29.45 -22.32
N SER A 149 -11.29 -29.40 -22.05
CA SER A 149 -10.33 -30.26 -22.74
C SER A 149 -10.56 -31.76 -22.48
N ARG A 150 -11.06 -32.13 -21.29
CA ARG A 150 -11.44 -33.53 -20.98
C ARG A 150 -12.67 -33.96 -21.78
N GLN A 151 -13.61 -33.05 -22.03
CA GLN A 151 -14.83 -33.36 -22.78
C GLN A 151 -14.57 -33.41 -24.29
N GLU A 152 -13.84 -32.47 -24.84
CA GLU A 152 -13.61 -32.32 -26.26
C GLU A 152 -12.37 -33.03 -26.79
N LYS A 153 -11.54 -33.61 -25.91
CA LYS A 153 -10.21 -34.22 -26.23
C LYS A 153 -9.29 -33.27 -27.00
N GLN A 154 -9.51 -31.96 -26.89
CA GLN A 154 -8.71 -30.91 -27.51
C GLN A 154 -8.52 -29.77 -26.48
N LEU A 155 -7.39 -29.07 -26.58
CA LEU A 155 -7.15 -27.86 -25.78
C LEU A 155 -8.12 -26.75 -26.23
N ALA A 156 -9.21 -26.61 -25.50
CA ALA A 156 -10.25 -25.63 -25.77
C ALA A 156 -10.65 -24.91 -24.47
N ALA A 157 -11.14 -23.71 -24.61
CA ALA A 157 -11.75 -22.95 -23.53
C ALA A 157 -13.14 -22.46 -24.01
N ASP A 158 -14.16 -22.56 -23.16
CA ASP A 158 -15.47 -22.03 -23.51
C ASP A 158 -15.43 -20.49 -23.46
N PRO A 159 -15.74 -19.78 -24.59
CA PRO A 159 -15.76 -18.33 -24.62
C PRO A 159 -16.72 -17.70 -23.61
N ARG A 160 -17.75 -18.43 -23.18
CA ARG A 160 -18.72 -17.97 -22.19
C ARG A 160 -18.14 -18.03 -20.79
N ALA A 161 -17.36 -19.04 -20.47
CA ALA A 161 -16.70 -19.21 -19.18
C ALA A 161 -15.54 -18.24 -18.98
N LEU A 162 -14.92 -17.73 -20.05
CA LEU A 162 -13.85 -16.74 -19.99
C LEU A 162 -14.28 -15.39 -19.37
N LYS A 163 -15.56 -15.07 -19.35
CA LYS A 163 -16.05 -13.79 -18.81
C LYS A 163 -15.75 -13.63 -17.32
N ALA A 164 -15.95 -14.67 -16.51
CA ALA A 164 -15.74 -14.61 -15.07
C ALA A 164 -14.25 -14.38 -14.70
N PRO A 165 -13.29 -15.15 -15.23
CA PRO A 165 -11.86 -14.89 -15.05
C PRO A 165 -11.46 -13.47 -15.48
N ALA A 166 -11.91 -13.00 -16.64
CA ALA A 166 -11.58 -11.68 -17.15
C ALA A 166 -12.07 -10.55 -16.21
N VAL A 167 -13.29 -10.66 -15.70
CA VAL A 167 -13.84 -9.70 -14.73
C VAL A 167 -13.04 -9.72 -13.44
N MET A 168 -12.67 -10.88 -12.91
CA MET A 168 -11.84 -10.98 -11.70
C MET A 168 -10.47 -10.35 -11.89
N ILE A 169 -9.80 -10.61 -13.00
CA ILE A 169 -8.50 -10.00 -13.31
C ILE A 169 -8.62 -8.48 -13.41
N ALA A 170 -9.67 -7.99 -14.08
CA ALA A 170 -9.93 -6.56 -14.21
C ALA A 170 -10.19 -5.89 -12.84
N LEU A 171 -10.99 -6.52 -11.97
CA LEU A 171 -11.21 -6.05 -10.60
C LEU A 171 -9.91 -6.02 -9.80
N GLY A 172 -9.08 -7.04 -9.90
CA GLY A 172 -7.76 -7.07 -9.28
C GLY A 172 -6.87 -5.91 -9.74
N ALA A 173 -6.86 -5.61 -11.03
CA ALA A 173 -6.11 -4.48 -11.58
C ALA A 173 -6.61 -3.12 -11.06
N ILE A 174 -7.92 -2.95 -10.90
CA ILE A 174 -8.51 -1.75 -10.29
C ILE A 174 -8.09 -1.64 -8.82
N CYS A 175 -8.24 -2.72 -8.04
CA CYS A 175 -7.82 -2.78 -6.64
C CYS A 175 -6.32 -2.45 -6.48
N TYR A 176 -5.48 -2.99 -7.36
CA TYR A 176 -4.04 -2.69 -7.37
C TYR A 176 -3.76 -1.20 -7.61
N LYS A 177 -4.43 -0.58 -8.58
CA LYS A 177 -4.27 0.83 -8.89
C LYS A 177 -4.69 1.75 -7.75
N VAL A 178 -5.73 1.36 -7.00
CA VAL A 178 -6.23 2.09 -5.82
C VAL A 178 -5.30 1.95 -4.62
N SER A 179 -4.75 0.74 -4.38
CA SER A 179 -3.87 0.46 -3.23
C SER A 179 -2.45 0.98 -3.42
N PHE A 180 -1.97 1.05 -4.66
CA PHE A 180 -0.59 1.46 -4.98
C PHE A 180 -0.55 2.68 -5.92
N PRO A 181 -1.08 3.82 -5.50
CA PRO A 181 -1.10 5.02 -6.31
C PRO A 181 0.32 5.57 -6.55
N ARG A 182 0.49 6.16 -7.73
CA ARG A 182 1.76 6.76 -8.18
C ARG A 182 1.53 8.24 -8.44
N TYR A 183 2.25 9.08 -7.72
CA TYR A 183 2.11 10.53 -7.84
C TYR A 183 3.33 11.11 -8.57
N LYS A 184 3.09 11.70 -9.74
CA LYS A 184 4.11 12.49 -10.45
C LYS A 184 4.21 13.84 -9.75
N ILE A 185 5.43 14.26 -9.40
CA ILE A 185 5.67 15.56 -8.78
C ILE A 185 5.40 16.68 -9.80
N ASN A 186 4.48 17.55 -9.46
CA ASN A 186 4.03 18.68 -10.29
C ASN A 186 3.39 19.78 -9.40
N LYS A 187 2.71 20.76 -10.01
CA LYS A 187 2.04 21.84 -9.26
C LYS A 187 1.00 21.34 -8.24
N ASN A 188 0.33 20.21 -8.52
CA ASN A 188 -0.71 19.63 -7.66
C ASN A 188 -0.16 18.60 -6.65
N HIS A 189 1.02 18.05 -6.91
CA HIS A 189 1.67 17.06 -6.06
C HIS A 189 3.06 17.56 -5.71
N ARG A 190 3.25 18.05 -4.49
CA ARG A 190 4.50 18.70 -4.06
C ARG A 190 5.13 17.95 -2.91
N LEU A 191 6.45 17.81 -2.97
CA LEU A 191 7.26 17.41 -1.84
C LEU A 191 7.69 18.66 -1.08
N LYS A 192 7.55 18.63 0.23
CA LYS A 192 7.98 19.69 1.15
C LYS A 192 8.68 19.08 2.34
N VAL A 193 9.59 19.83 2.94
CA VAL A 193 10.14 19.53 4.24
C VAL A 193 9.35 20.30 5.28
N LEU A 194 8.95 19.61 6.32
CA LEU A 194 8.26 20.18 7.48
C LEU A 194 8.98 19.73 8.74
N GLU A 195 8.79 20.46 9.82
CA GLU A 195 9.32 20.16 11.14
C GLU A 195 8.18 19.74 12.08
N THR A 196 8.50 18.86 13.02
CA THR A 196 7.61 18.47 14.11
C THR A 196 7.65 19.54 15.21
N TYR A 197 6.50 19.88 15.74
CA TYR A 197 6.36 20.78 16.89
C TYR A 197 6.58 20.04 18.20
#